data_fefb832c255975c8566a77edc1db6577
#
_entry.id   fefb832c255975c8566a77edc1db6577
#
_cell.length_a   1.000
_cell.length_b   1.000
_cell.length_c   1.000
_cell.angle_alpha   90.00
_cell.angle_beta   90.00
_cell.angle_gamma   90.00
#
_symmetry.space_group_name_H-M   'P 1'
#
loop_
_entity.id
_entity.type
_entity.pdbx_description
1 polymer ?
#
loop_
_entity_poly.entity_id
_entity_poly.type
_entity_poly.pdbx_seq_one_letter_code
_entity_poly.pdbx_strand_id
1 'polypeptide(L)'
;MTRVADFAKDHRVHLLQGAQELFPALIEAMDAALSDIQFETYIFDFTGAGAQVAEALIRAAQRGVRTHLVVDGVGTGPLPKAWQQRMKSAGVQVRVYSPLGPLGLLLPHRWRRLHRKLCVVDGLVVFCGGINVLDDLYDPNYGDLDAPRFDFAVQATGSLAAQASRTMELLWWRMQAVRDVRLNRLPQAVRDLRA
;
A
#
# COMPACT_ATOMS: atom_id res chain seq x y z
N MET A 1 2.89 3.57 29.27
CA MET A 1 2.24 2.26 29.42
C MET A 1 2.61 1.42 28.22
N THR A 2 3.51 0.48 28.39
CA THR A 2 3.94 -0.47 27.36
C THR A 2 2.81 -1.48 27.21
N ARG A 3 2.09 -1.48 26.09
CA ARG A 3 1.15 -2.56 25.79
C ARG A 3 1.97 -3.82 25.52
N VAL A 4 1.91 -4.78 26.44
CA VAL A 4 2.37 -6.12 26.21
C VAL A 4 1.58 -6.68 25.02
N ALA A 5 2.27 -7.15 23.99
CA ALA A 5 1.62 -7.79 22.86
C ALA A 5 0.91 -9.05 23.39
N ASP A 6 -0.39 -9.10 23.21
CA ASP A 6 -1.17 -10.30 23.52
C ASP A 6 -0.86 -11.32 22.42
N PHE A 7 -0.11 -12.36 22.76
CA PHE A 7 0.22 -13.45 21.84
C PHE A 7 -1.02 -14.35 21.67
N ALA A 8 -1.97 -13.91 20.85
CA ALA A 8 -3.12 -14.75 20.52
C ALA A 8 -2.65 -15.99 19.74
N LYS A 9 -3.17 -17.17 20.09
CA LYS A 9 -2.75 -18.48 19.57
C LYS A 9 -3.26 -18.81 18.16
N ASP A 10 -3.95 -17.88 17.50
CA ASP A 10 -4.66 -18.08 16.24
C ASP A 10 -3.95 -17.51 15.00
N HIS A 11 -2.70 -17.09 15.14
CA HIS A 11 -1.89 -16.55 14.07
C HIS A 11 -1.16 -17.65 13.30
N ARG A 12 -1.27 -17.60 11.97
CA ARG A 12 -0.33 -18.29 11.07
C ARG A 12 0.58 -17.23 10.48
N VAL A 13 1.88 -17.48 10.54
CA VAL A 13 2.90 -16.57 10.02
C VAL A 13 3.78 -17.31 9.03
N HIS A 14 3.93 -16.76 7.84
CA HIS A 14 4.78 -17.27 6.77
C HIS A 14 5.84 -16.21 6.45
N LEU A 15 7.12 -16.58 6.45
CA LEU A 15 8.21 -15.71 6.02
C LEU A 15 8.33 -15.82 4.49
N LEU A 16 8.45 -14.66 3.82
CA LEU A 16 8.60 -14.54 2.39
C LEU A 16 9.92 -13.82 2.09
N GLN A 17 10.76 -14.41 1.27
CA GLN A 17 12.06 -13.87 0.88
C GLN A 17 11.99 -13.28 -0.52
N GLY A 18 12.31 -11.98 -0.64
CA GLY A 18 12.36 -11.27 -1.90
C GLY A 18 11.01 -11.07 -2.58
N ALA A 19 11.03 -10.34 -3.67
CA ALA A 19 9.85 -10.10 -4.50
C ALA A 19 9.34 -11.39 -5.16
N GLN A 20 10.24 -12.34 -5.42
CA GLN A 20 9.93 -13.62 -6.05
C GLN A 20 8.96 -14.50 -5.23
N GLU A 21 8.93 -14.37 -3.90
CA GLU A 21 7.97 -15.07 -3.05
C GLU A 21 6.81 -14.15 -2.67
N LEU A 22 7.06 -12.86 -2.42
CA LEU A 22 6.03 -11.92 -1.99
C LEU A 22 5.00 -11.64 -3.09
N PHE A 23 5.42 -11.37 -4.32
CA PHE A 23 4.48 -10.92 -5.34
C PHE A 23 3.50 -12.02 -5.79
N PRO A 24 3.91 -13.27 -6.02
CA PRO A 24 2.94 -14.33 -6.26
C PRO A 24 1.93 -14.48 -5.13
N ALA A 25 2.37 -14.45 -3.86
CA ALA A 25 1.49 -14.56 -2.70
C ALA A 25 0.51 -13.36 -2.58
N LEU A 26 0.99 -12.14 -2.87
CA LEU A 26 0.15 -10.94 -2.93
C LEU A 26 -0.92 -11.06 -4.04
N ILE A 27 -0.50 -11.46 -5.24
CA ILE A 27 -1.38 -11.60 -6.40
C ILE A 27 -2.45 -12.65 -6.12
N GLU A 28 -2.07 -13.82 -5.60
CA GLU A 28 -3.00 -14.88 -5.21
C GLU A 28 -4.04 -14.38 -4.20
N ALA A 29 -3.60 -13.70 -3.14
CA ALA A 29 -4.49 -13.14 -2.14
C ALA A 29 -5.43 -12.06 -2.72
N MET A 30 -4.92 -11.18 -3.59
CA MET A 30 -5.72 -10.15 -4.26
C MET A 30 -6.73 -10.75 -5.24
N ASP A 31 -6.35 -11.81 -5.97
CA ASP A 31 -7.24 -12.50 -6.89
C ASP A 31 -8.34 -13.31 -6.16
N ALA A 32 -8.07 -13.76 -4.93
CA ALA A 32 -9.04 -14.41 -4.05
C ALA A 32 -9.90 -13.44 -3.23
N ALA A 33 -9.57 -12.14 -3.21
CA ALA A 33 -10.27 -11.14 -2.41
C ALA A 33 -11.75 -11.03 -2.74
N LEU A 34 -12.60 -10.89 -1.70
CA LEU A 34 -14.06 -10.84 -1.79
C LEU A 34 -14.62 -9.45 -1.47
N SER A 35 -13.99 -8.67 -0.61
CA SER A 35 -14.58 -7.43 -0.08
C SER A 35 -13.66 -6.21 -0.11
N ASP A 36 -12.40 -6.37 0.34
CA ASP A 36 -11.52 -5.22 0.59
C ASP A 36 -10.05 -5.54 0.39
N ILE A 37 -9.33 -4.63 -0.27
CA ILE A 37 -7.88 -4.62 -0.36
C ILE A 37 -7.38 -3.23 0.05
N GLN A 38 -6.50 -3.20 1.04
CA GLN A 38 -5.78 -2.01 1.47
C GLN A 38 -4.30 -2.23 1.23
N PHE A 39 -3.66 -1.39 0.45
CA PHE A 39 -2.24 -1.52 0.13
C PHE A 39 -1.50 -0.20 0.34
N GLU A 40 -0.42 -0.24 1.12
CA GLU A 40 0.47 0.89 1.39
C GLU A 40 1.91 0.50 1.09
N THR A 41 2.60 1.29 0.28
CA THR A 41 4.02 1.06 -0.02
C THR A 41 4.78 2.38 -0.21
N TYR A 42 6.08 2.32 0.03
CA TYR A 42 6.96 3.47 -0.21
C TYR A 42 7.29 3.60 -1.70
N ILE A 43 7.73 2.52 -2.34
CA ILE A 43 7.99 2.47 -3.78
C ILE A 43 7.00 1.51 -4.43
N PHE A 44 6.36 1.97 -5.50
CA PHE A 44 5.58 1.15 -6.41
C PHE A 44 6.09 1.38 -7.84
N ASP A 45 6.85 0.43 -8.35
CA ASP A 45 7.24 0.42 -9.76
C ASP A 45 6.14 -0.26 -10.60
N PHE A 46 5.74 0.41 -11.66
CA PHE A 46 4.69 -0.04 -12.56
C PHE A 46 5.24 -0.82 -13.78
N THR A 47 6.47 -1.31 -13.69
CA THR A 47 7.12 -2.13 -14.73
C THR A 47 7.37 -3.54 -14.23
N GLY A 48 7.75 -4.45 -15.12
CA GLY A 48 8.14 -5.81 -14.75
C GLY A 48 7.16 -6.52 -13.81
N ALA A 49 7.69 -7.06 -12.73
CA ALA A 49 6.90 -7.78 -11.71
C ALA A 49 5.92 -6.87 -10.95
N GLY A 50 6.25 -5.59 -10.74
CA GLY A 50 5.35 -4.63 -10.11
C GLY A 50 4.11 -4.33 -10.95
N ALA A 51 4.22 -4.37 -12.29
CA ALA A 51 3.06 -4.26 -13.17
C ALA A 51 2.05 -5.39 -12.93
N GLN A 52 2.50 -6.61 -12.62
CA GLN A 52 1.62 -7.75 -12.34
C GLN A 52 0.81 -7.52 -11.05
N VAL A 53 1.42 -6.93 -10.02
CA VAL A 53 0.73 -6.54 -8.79
C VAL A 53 -0.32 -5.45 -9.08
N ALA A 54 0.01 -4.45 -9.92
CA ALA A 54 -0.93 -3.42 -10.35
C ALA A 54 -2.12 -4.01 -11.11
N GLU A 55 -1.90 -5.00 -11.99
CA GLU A 55 -2.96 -5.73 -12.69
C GLU A 55 -3.86 -6.51 -11.73
N ALA A 56 -3.32 -7.13 -10.68
CA ALA A 56 -4.12 -7.83 -9.68
C ALA A 56 -5.05 -6.88 -8.92
N LEU A 57 -4.58 -5.67 -8.55
CA LEU A 57 -5.43 -4.63 -7.98
C LEU A 57 -6.57 -4.23 -8.93
N ILE A 58 -6.27 -4.08 -10.23
CA ILE A 58 -7.26 -3.75 -11.26
C ILE A 58 -8.31 -4.87 -11.36
N ARG A 59 -7.88 -6.15 -11.45
CA ARG A 59 -8.80 -7.29 -11.51
C ARG A 59 -9.71 -7.37 -10.29
N ALA A 60 -9.16 -7.15 -9.09
CA ALA A 60 -9.94 -7.14 -7.87
C ALA A 60 -11.01 -6.04 -7.88
N ALA A 61 -10.64 -4.80 -8.24
CA ALA A 61 -11.58 -3.69 -8.34
C ALA A 61 -12.68 -3.94 -9.39
N GLN A 62 -12.34 -4.55 -10.55
CA GLN A 62 -13.30 -4.94 -11.58
C GLN A 62 -14.32 -5.99 -11.11
N ARG A 63 -13.93 -6.84 -10.14
CA ARG A 63 -14.86 -7.78 -9.47
C ARG A 63 -15.74 -7.11 -8.41
N GLY A 64 -15.56 -5.82 -8.15
CA GLY A 64 -16.31 -5.06 -7.14
C GLY A 64 -15.65 -5.04 -5.76
N VAL A 65 -14.43 -5.56 -5.61
CA VAL A 65 -13.64 -5.46 -4.37
C VAL A 65 -13.24 -4.02 -4.13
N ARG A 66 -13.49 -3.50 -2.93
CA ARG A 66 -13.04 -2.16 -2.53
C ARG A 66 -11.51 -2.13 -2.48
N THR A 67 -10.88 -1.43 -3.41
CA THR A 67 -9.43 -1.47 -3.56
C THR A 67 -8.80 -0.10 -3.32
N HIS A 68 -8.03 0.02 -2.26
CA HIS A 68 -7.31 1.21 -1.84
C HIS A 68 -5.80 1.02 -1.99
N LEU A 69 -5.15 1.93 -2.71
CA LEU A 69 -3.69 1.97 -2.84
C LEU A 69 -3.17 3.32 -2.34
N VAL A 70 -2.24 3.29 -1.40
CA VAL A 70 -1.50 4.48 -0.95
C VAL A 70 -0.03 4.29 -1.27
N VAL A 71 0.53 5.21 -2.03
CA VAL A 71 1.96 5.25 -2.36
C VAL A 71 2.62 6.51 -1.82
N ASP A 72 3.90 6.46 -1.50
CA ASP A 72 4.65 7.66 -1.11
C ASP A 72 4.94 8.55 -2.31
N GLY A 73 4.78 9.84 -2.15
CA GLY A 73 4.95 10.80 -3.25
C GLY A 73 6.39 11.10 -3.64
N VAL A 74 7.38 10.59 -2.88
CA VAL A 74 8.82 10.69 -3.20
C VAL A 74 9.33 9.32 -3.64
N GLY A 75 9.08 8.29 -2.84
CA GLY A 75 9.56 6.95 -3.14
C GLY A 75 9.02 6.40 -4.47
N THR A 76 7.72 6.55 -4.70
CA THR A 76 7.09 6.14 -5.98
C THR A 76 7.25 7.20 -7.07
N GLY A 77 7.35 8.48 -6.68
CA GLY A 77 7.35 9.57 -7.65
C GLY A 77 6.01 9.77 -8.36
N PRO A 78 6.02 10.42 -9.54
CA PRO A 78 4.81 10.60 -10.35
C PRO A 78 4.33 9.29 -10.93
N LEU A 79 3.07 8.93 -10.67
CA LEU A 79 2.48 7.73 -11.28
C LEU A 79 2.37 7.89 -12.81
N PRO A 80 2.69 6.87 -13.61
CA PRO A 80 2.52 6.92 -15.05
C PRO A 80 1.04 7.14 -15.42
N LYS A 81 0.76 8.10 -16.32
CA LYS A 81 -0.60 8.52 -16.67
C LYS A 81 -1.49 7.35 -17.15
N ALA A 82 -0.91 6.43 -17.92
CA ALA A 82 -1.64 5.26 -18.40
C ALA A 82 -2.13 4.39 -17.23
N TRP A 83 -1.29 4.13 -16.23
CA TRP A 83 -1.65 3.37 -15.04
C TRP A 83 -2.68 4.10 -14.17
N GLN A 84 -2.52 5.42 -13.98
CA GLN A 84 -3.53 6.22 -13.27
C GLN A 84 -4.91 6.09 -13.91
N GLN A 85 -4.98 6.18 -15.23
CA GLN A 85 -6.24 6.10 -15.96
C GLN A 85 -6.84 4.69 -15.88
N ARG A 86 -6.05 3.65 -16.08
CA ARG A 86 -6.49 2.24 -15.99
C ARG A 86 -7.02 1.90 -14.61
N MET A 87 -6.27 2.23 -13.55
CA MET A 87 -6.68 2.01 -12.16
C MET A 87 -7.98 2.75 -11.83
N LYS A 88 -8.07 4.04 -12.22
CA LYS A 88 -9.28 4.83 -12.01
C LYS A 88 -10.49 4.25 -12.73
N SER A 89 -10.34 3.83 -13.97
CA SER A 89 -11.44 3.24 -14.77
C SER A 89 -11.90 1.90 -14.20
N ALA A 90 -11.00 1.15 -13.57
CA ALA A 90 -11.32 -0.12 -12.90
C ALA A 90 -11.96 0.07 -11.51
N GLY A 91 -11.90 1.29 -10.93
CA GLY A 91 -12.42 1.56 -9.58
C GLY A 91 -11.38 1.52 -8.47
N VAL A 92 -10.08 1.31 -8.78
CA VAL A 92 -9.01 1.39 -7.77
C VAL A 92 -8.88 2.82 -7.28
N GLN A 93 -8.98 3.02 -5.97
CA GLN A 93 -8.79 4.32 -5.35
C GLN A 93 -7.33 4.52 -4.96
N VAL A 94 -6.62 5.37 -5.71
CA VAL A 94 -5.20 5.65 -5.48
C VAL A 94 -5.02 6.97 -4.75
N ARG A 95 -4.14 6.99 -3.74
CA ARG A 95 -3.69 8.20 -3.04
C ARG A 95 -2.18 8.28 -2.97
N VAL A 96 -1.68 9.50 -3.15
CA VAL A 96 -0.25 9.81 -3.02
C VAL A 96 -0.04 10.50 -1.68
N TYR A 97 0.75 9.86 -0.81
CA TYR A 97 1.10 10.41 0.49
C TYR A 97 2.18 11.48 0.36
N SER A 98 1.94 12.65 0.92
CA SER A 98 2.91 13.76 1.05
C SER A 98 3.76 14.04 -0.23
N PRO A 99 3.13 14.30 -1.40
CA PRO A 99 3.87 14.69 -2.58
C PRO A 99 4.62 16.01 -2.30
N LEU A 100 5.90 16.10 -2.70
CA LEU A 100 6.71 17.29 -2.40
C LEU A 100 6.17 18.53 -3.09
N GLY A 101 5.82 18.45 -4.37
CA GLY A 101 5.46 19.64 -5.17
C GLY A 101 6.62 20.64 -5.30
N PRO A 102 6.41 21.78 -5.98
CA PRO A 102 7.47 22.72 -6.31
C PRO A 102 8.17 23.35 -5.10
N LEU A 103 7.47 23.54 -3.98
CA LEU A 103 8.01 24.14 -2.74
C LEU A 103 8.17 23.11 -1.61
N GLY A 104 8.12 21.83 -1.90
CA GLY A 104 8.08 20.78 -0.89
C GLY A 104 9.32 20.71 -0.02
N LEU A 105 10.49 21.03 -0.56
CA LEU A 105 11.76 21.10 0.19
C LEU A 105 11.78 22.21 1.25
N LEU A 106 11.02 23.27 1.07
CA LEU A 106 10.93 24.39 2.01
C LEU A 106 9.91 24.15 3.14
N LEU A 107 9.14 23.04 3.08
CA LEU A 107 8.06 22.75 4.00
C LEU A 107 8.36 21.48 4.83
N PRO A 108 8.95 21.59 6.05
CA PRO A 108 9.39 20.43 6.84
C PRO A 108 8.28 19.41 7.11
N HIS A 109 7.01 19.83 7.23
CA HIS A 109 5.88 18.92 7.42
C HIS A 109 5.65 17.99 6.20
N ARG A 110 6.18 18.31 5.02
CA ARG A 110 6.13 17.47 3.82
C ARG A 110 7.29 16.47 3.71
N TRP A 111 8.21 16.46 4.65
CA TRP A 111 9.35 15.52 4.67
C TRP A 111 8.97 14.17 5.27
N ARG A 112 7.84 14.07 5.96
CA ARG A 112 7.33 12.78 6.44
C ARG A 112 7.06 11.85 5.26
N ARG A 113 7.63 10.62 5.35
CA ARG A 113 7.50 9.59 4.31
C ARG A 113 6.62 8.45 4.80
N LEU A 114 5.86 7.87 3.88
CA LEU A 114 5.13 6.63 4.11
C LEU A 114 6.09 5.46 3.88
N HIS A 115 6.83 5.06 4.90
CA HIS A 115 7.82 3.98 4.79
C HIS A 115 7.25 2.61 5.19
N ARG A 116 5.93 2.47 5.25
CA ARG A 116 5.25 1.19 5.48
C ARG A 116 5.11 0.42 4.17
N LYS A 117 5.27 -0.90 4.24
CA LYS A 117 4.95 -1.84 3.19
C LYS A 117 3.96 -2.83 3.80
N LEU A 118 2.68 -2.54 3.61
CA LEU A 118 1.56 -3.26 4.19
C LEU A 118 0.51 -3.53 3.12
N CYS A 119 0.05 -4.77 3.04
CA CYS A 119 -1.15 -5.12 2.29
C CYS A 119 -2.07 -5.93 3.18
N VAL A 120 -3.33 -5.54 3.27
CA VAL A 120 -4.37 -6.31 3.98
C VAL A 120 -5.45 -6.67 2.99
N VAL A 121 -5.84 -7.94 2.97
CA VAL A 121 -6.90 -8.49 2.13
C VAL A 121 -8.02 -9.00 3.03
N ASP A 122 -9.22 -8.48 2.81
CA ASP A 122 -10.47 -8.83 3.51
C ASP A 122 -10.40 -8.72 5.05
N GLY A 123 -9.39 -8.00 5.60
CA GLY A 123 -9.11 -7.97 7.03
C GLY A 123 -8.65 -9.31 7.62
N LEU A 124 -8.38 -10.31 6.78
CA LEU A 124 -8.07 -11.71 7.16
C LEU A 124 -6.60 -12.05 6.97
N VAL A 125 -5.97 -11.52 5.94
CA VAL A 125 -4.56 -11.74 5.60
C VAL A 125 -3.84 -10.41 5.56
N VAL A 126 -2.67 -10.35 6.19
CA VAL A 126 -1.77 -9.18 6.14
C VAL A 126 -0.40 -9.59 5.62
N PHE A 127 0.13 -8.79 4.73
CA PHE A 127 1.53 -8.80 4.30
C PHE A 127 2.22 -7.58 4.88
N CYS A 128 3.36 -7.78 5.55
CA CYS A 128 4.13 -6.71 6.18
C CYS A 128 5.63 -7.01 6.08
N GLY A 129 6.44 -6.04 5.67
CA GLY A 129 7.88 -6.25 5.60
C GLY A 129 8.68 -5.08 5.07
N GLY A 130 9.90 -5.37 4.63
CA GLY A 130 10.82 -4.43 4.00
C GLY A 130 10.61 -4.25 2.51
N ILE A 131 10.07 -5.27 1.83
CA ILE A 131 10.02 -5.36 0.36
C ILE A 131 9.06 -4.32 -0.23
N ASN A 132 9.58 -3.44 -1.08
CA ASN A 132 8.78 -2.54 -1.91
C ASN A 132 8.22 -3.28 -3.13
N VAL A 133 7.26 -2.67 -3.83
CA VAL A 133 6.82 -3.17 -5.14
C VAL A 133 7.85 -2.73 -6.18
N LEU A 134 8.91 -3.50 -6.29
CA LEU A 134 10.08 -3.23 -7.10
C LEU A 134 10.74 -4.55 -7.47
N ASP A 135 11.26 -4.66 -8.69
CA ASP A 135 12.00 -5.84 -9.13
C ASP A 135 13.24 -6.09 -8.27
N ASP A 136 13.50 -7.36 -7.90
CA ASP A 136 14.66 -7.71 -7.05
C ASP A 136 15.99 -7.58 -7.78
N LEU A 137 16.01 -7.64 -9.10
CA LEU A 137 17.20 -7.61 -9.95
C LEU A 137 17.40 -6.26 -10.65
N TYR A 138 16.50 -5.31 -10.43
CA TYR A 138 16.59 -3.98 -11.03
C TYR A 138 16.38 -2.86 -10.00
N ASP A 139 17.20 -1.82 -10.08
CA ASP A 139 17.04 -0.60 -9.31
C ASP A 139 16.85 0.61 -10.22
N PRO A 140 15.78 1.42 -10.03
CA PRO A 140 15.52 2.59 -10.89
C PRO A 140 16.65 3.62 -10.90
N ASN A 141 17.51 3.64 -9.87
CA ASN A 141 18.61 4.60 -9.77
C ASN A 141 19.97 4.03 -10.19
N TYR A 142 20.15 2.71 -10.10
CA TYR A 142 21.42 2.03 -10.32
C TYR A 142 21.42 1.05 -11.49
N GLY A 143 20.23 0.70 -12.04
CA GLY A 143 20.07 -0.27 -13.11
C GLY A 143 20.04 -1.72 -12.63
N ASP A 144 20.53 -2.63 -13.46
CA ASP A 144 20.56 -4.07 -13.17
C ASP A 144 21.49 -4.36 -11.98
N LEU A 145 21.07 -5.29 -11.14
CA LEU A 145 21.80 -5.75 -9.96
C LEU A 145 22.40 -7.14 -10.22
N ASP A 146 23.62 -7.37 -9.71
CA ASP A 146 24.33 -8.65 -9.86
C ASP A 146 23.69 -9.79 -9.04
N ALA A 147 22.89 -9.45 -8.03
CA ALA A 147 22.18 -10.38 -7.18
C ALA A 147 20.83 -9.80 -6.73
N PRO A 148 19.83 -10.66 -6.44
CA PRO A 148 18.55 -10.18 -5.94
C PRO A 148 18.70 -9.48 -4.59
N ARG A 149 17.81 -8.52 -4.31
CA ARG A 149 17.77 -7.82 -3.03
C ARG A 149 17.53 -8.80 -1.88
N PHE A 150 18.32 -8.66 -0.83
CA PHE A 150 18.16 -9.45 0.38
C PHE A 150 17.18 -8.73 1.32
N ASP A 151 15.90 -9.00 1.15
CA ASP A 151 14.82 -8.39 1.94
C ASP A 151 13.70 -9.41 2.23
N PHE A 152 12.91 -9.16 3.27
CA PHE A 152 11.90 -10.09 3.76
C PHE A 152 10.56 -9.40 4.01
N ALA A 153 9.50 -10.20 3.88
CA ALA A 153 8.17 -9.87 4.33
C ALA A 153 7.57 -11.06 5.10
N VAL A 154 6.52 -10.81 5.84
CA VAL A 154 5.70 -11.84 6.48
C VAL A 154 4.28 -11.75 5.94
N GLN A 155 3.71 -12.91 5.65
CA GLN A 155 2.27 -13.10 5.50
C GLN A 155 1.73 -13.61 6.83
N ALA A 156 0.73 -12.94 7.39
CA ALA A 156 0.11 -13.36 8.63
C ALA A 156 -1.42 -13.35 8.53
N THR A 157 -2.07 -14.21 9.33
CA THR A 157 -3.53 -14.26 9.46
C THR A 157 -3.95 -14.00 10.91
N GLY A 158 -5.26 -14.01 11.19
CA GLY A 158 -5.78 -13.81 12.53
C GLY A 158 -5.90 -12.34 12.94
N SER A 159 -5.91 -12.06 14.22
CA SER A 159 -6.18 -10.71 14.78
C SER A 159 -5.16 -9.65 14.34
N LEU A 160 -3.95 -10.04 13.92
CA LEU A 160 -2.95 -9.13 13.37
C LEU A 160 -3.44 -8.45 12.08
N ALA A 161 -4.11 -9.21 11.20
CA ALA A 161 -4.65 -8.65 9.95
C ALA A 161 -5.70 -7.57 10.24
N ALA A 162 -6.61 -7.83 11.18
CA ALA A 162 -7.62 -6.86 11.59
C ALA A 162 -7.03 -5.61 12.27
N GLN A 163 -5.93 -5.75 13.02
CA GLN A 163 -5.23 -4.60 13.62
C GLN A 163 -4.52 -3.75 12.55
N ALA A 164 -3.88 -4.41 11.58
CA ALA A 164 -3.26 -3.73 10.44
C ALA A 164 -4.30 -2.98 9.62
N SER A 165 -5.44 -3.61 9.29
CA SER A 165 -6.55 -2.99 8.56
C SER A 165 -7.01 -1.70 9.25
N ARG A 166 -7.32 -1.74 10.54
CA ARG A 166 -7.71 -0.53 11.30
C ARG A 166 -6.65 0.58 11.23
N THR A 167 -5.38 0.23 11.30
CA THR A 167 -4.28 1.20 11.21
C THR A 167 -4.22 1.87 9.84
N MET A 168 -4.46 1.10 8.77
CA MET A 168 -4.47 1.59 7.39
C MET A 168 -5.71 2.44 7.12
N GLU A 169 -6.88 2.05 7.63
CA GLU A 169 -8.10 2.85 7.55
C GLU A 169 -7.94 4.22 8.19
N LEU A 170 -7.33 4.30 9.37
CA LEU A 170 -7.05 5.59 10.03
C LEU A 170 -6.20 6.52 9.17
N LEU A 171 -5.19 5.99 8.47
CA LEU A 171 -4.40 6.80 7.53
C LEU A 171 -5.25 7.23 6.34
N TRP A 172 -6.00 6.30 5.76
CA TRP A 172 -6.87 6.58 4.63
C TRP A 172 -7.86 7.72 4.92
N TRP A 173 -8.57 7.65 6.03
CA TRP A 173 -9.54 8.68 6.42
C TRP A 173 -8.89 10.02 6.75
N ARG A 174 -7.71 10.02 7.38
CA ARG A 174 -6.93 11.25 7.59
C ARG A 174 -6.52 11.91 6.28
N MET A 175 -6.10 11.12 5.30
CA MET A 175 -5.77 11.66 3.97
C MET A 175 -7.02 12.17 3.24
N GLN A 176 -8.17 11.52 3.42
CA GLN A 176 -9.45 11.98 2.87
C GLN A 176 -9.84 13.32 3.50
N ALA A 177 -9.83 13.42 4.81
CA ALA A 177 -10.17 14.66 5.51
C ALA A 177 -9.30 15.85 5.05
N VAL A 178 -7.97 15.64 4.92
CA VAL A 178 -7.05 16.67 4.41
C VAL A 178 -7.43 17.09 2.98
N ARG A 179 -7.82 16.15 2.14
CA ARG A 179 -8.28 16.43 0.77
C ARG A 179 -9.57 17.24 0.77
N ASP A 180 -10.54 16.88 1.62
CA ASP A 180 -11.83 17.55 1.69
C ASP A 180 -11.71 18.97 2.25
N VAL A 181 -10.83 19.20 3.22
CA VAL A 181 -10.47 20.56 3.67
C VAL A 181 -9.91 21.39 2.53
N ARG A 182 -8.97 20.84 1.74
CA ARG A 182 -8.39 21.56 0.58
C ARG A 182 -9.42 21.88 -0.52
N LEU A 183 -10.47 21.07 -0.63
CA LEU A 183 -11.58 21.29 -1.58
C LEU A 183 -12.72 22.11 -0.99
N ASN A 184 -12.53 22.75 0.17
CA ASN A 184 -13.54 23.51 0.92
C ASN A 184 -14.79 22.70 1.31
N ARG A 185 -14.62 21.38 1.56
CA ARG A 185 -15.69 20.45 1.94
C ARG A 185 -15.63 20.14 3.46
N LEU A 186 -15.62 21.18 4.28
CA LEU A 186 -15.46 21.06 5.75
C LEU A 186 -16.45 20.09 6.43
N PRO A 187 -17.76 20.05 6.10
CA PRO A 187 -18.68 19.10 6.74
C PRO A 187 -18.33 17.63 6.46
N GLN A 188 -17.75 17.35 5.27
CA GLN A 188 -17.30 16.02 4.91
C GLN A 188 -16.01 15.65 5.67
N ALA A 189 -15.04 16.56 5.73
CA ALA A 189 -13.79 16.37 6.45
C ALA A 189 -14.02 16.00 7.93
N VAL A 190 -15.00 16.63 8.59
CA VAL A 190 -15.35 16.32 10.00
C VAL A 190 -15.94 14.91 10.15
N ARG A 191 -16.77 14.46 9.19
CA ARG A 191 -17.30 13.09 9.20
C ARG A 191 -16.19 12.04 9.05
N ASP A 192 -15.27 12.27 8.11
CA ASP A 192 -14.17 11.36 7.80
C ASP A 192 -13.15 11.20 8.92
N LEU A 193 -13.07 12.18 9.84
CA LEU A 193 -12.22 12.09 11.03
C LEU A 193 -12.87 11.34 12.20
N ARG A 194 -14.18 11.11 12.16
CA ARG A 194 -14.95 10.41 13.20
C ARG A 194 -15.23 8.94 12.85
N ALA A 195 -14.97 8.54 11.61
CA ALA A 195 -15.08 7.15 11.13
C ALA A 195 -13.81 6.34 11.47
#